data_e108ce2781906f3a9deb42d47dc6f895
#
_entry.id   e108ce2781906f3a9deb42d47dc6f895
#
_cell.length_a   1.000
_cell.length_b   1.000
_cell.length_c   1.000
_cell.angle_alpha   90.00
_cell.angle_beta   90.00
_cell.angle_gamma   90.00
#
_symmetry.space_group_name_H-M   'P 1'
#
loop_
_entity.id
_entity.type
_entity.pdbx_description
1 polymer ?
#
loop_
_entity_poly.entity_id
_entity_poly.type
_entity_poly.pdbx_seq_one_letter_code
_entity_poly.pdbx_strand_id
1 'polypeptide(L)'
;MFNGFIPTWQFTKRFCCFLTIFFMFAQVSPAHAKDVRVGVIDIQAAVTGTKEWKKEFASFKTKFQKEKVTISAKEKNLKKMIENLNKQSMVLSPELKKKKEESLLKKKKEFERHVQDKNEEFAKSEKLITNKILKKMVKIVKDIGEKKKFTMILEKKVGLYFDQSVDLTALATRTYNKTK
;
A
#
# COMPACT_ATOMS: atom_id res chain seq x y z
N MET A 1 6.35 92.64 -35.54
CA MET A 1 5.40 91.61 -35.99
C MET A 1 6.26 90.45 -36.50
N PHE A 2 6.49 89.46 -35.72
CA PHE A 2 7.09 88.18 -36.16
C PHE A 2 6.22 87.02 -35.63
N ASN A 3 5.41 86.47 -36.58
CA ASN A 3 4.67 85.26 -36.33
C ASN A 3 5.62 84.03 -36.43
N GLY A 4 5.89 83.40 -35.25
CA GLY A 4 6.61 82.16 -35.21
C GLY A 4 5.67 81.00 -35.49
N PHE A 5 5.72 80.51 -36.74
CA PHE A 5 5.02 79.30 -37.20
C PHE A 5 5.76 78.07 -36.66
N ILE A 6 5.24 77.41 -35.61
CA ILE A 6 5.77 76.14 -35.15
C ILE A 6 5.25 75.01 -36.00
N PRO A 7 6.06 74.17 -36.67
CA PRO A 7 5.56 73.15 -37.55
C PRO A 7 5.00 71.96 -36.75
N THR A 8 3.71 71.75 -36.96
CA THR A 8 2.89 70.66 -36.31
C THR A 8 3.39 69.22 -36.60
N TRP A 9 4.35 69.08 -37.49
CA TRP A 9 4.96 67.78 -37.85
C TRP A 9 5.75 67.13 -36.70
N GLN A 10 6.35 67.85 -35.84
CA GLN A 10 7.16 67.29 -34.75
C GLN A 10 6.30 66.68 -33.62
N PHE A 11 5.09 67.13 -33.46
CA PHE A 11 4.18 66.56 -32.44
C PHE A 11 3.62 65.19 -32.84
N THR A 12 3.31 65.00 -34.13
CA THR A 12 2.76 63.73 -34.65
C THR A 12 3.78 62.59 -34.58
N LYS A 13 5.09 62.84 -34.84
CA LYS A 13 6.11 61.81 -34.74
C LYS A 13 6.38 61.37 -33.29
N ARG A 14 6.35 62.28 -32.35
CA ARG A 14 6.54 61.96 -30.94
C ARG A 14 5.33 61.23 -30.36
N PHE A 15 4.14 61.53 -30.80
CA PHE A 15 2.92 60.86 -30.36
C PHE A 15 2.80 59.44 -30.93
N CYS A 16 3.23 59.19 -32.14
CA CYS A 16 3.28 57.86 -32.76
C CYS A 16 4.31 56.94 -32.07
N CYS A 17 5.50 57.44 -31.68
CA CYS A 17 6.49 56.67 -30.94
C CYS A 17 6.00 56.25 -29.54
N PHE A 18 5.26 57.09 -28.82
CA PHE A 18 4.69 56.74 -27.55
C PHE A 18 3.58 55.68 -27.65
N LEU A 19 2.78 55.73 -28.72
CA LEU A 19 1.70 54.75 -28.93
C LEU A 19 2.26 53.35 -29.30
N THR A 20 3.37 53.29 -30.05
CA THR A 20 4.02 52.02 -30.42
C THR A 20 4.72 51.35 -29.26
N ILE A 21 5.34 52.12 -28.34
CA ILE A 21 5.96 51.59 -27.12
C ILE A 21 4.90 51.07 -26.14
N PHE A 22 3.75 51.72 -26.04
CA PHE A 22 2.64 51.28 -25.20
C PHE A 22 1.99 49.98 -25.68
N PHE A 23 1.95 49.76 -27.01
CA PHE A 23 1.37 48.54 -27.59
C PHE A 23 2.28 47.31 -27.46
N MET A 24 3.60 47.51 -27.28
CA MET A 24 4.57 46.42 -27.11
C MET A 24 4.56 45.82 -25.68
N PHE A 25 4.03 46.57 -24.70
CA PHE A 25 3.93 46.09 -23.32
C PHE A 25 2.66 45.27 -23.03
N ALA A 26 1.68 45.21 -23.95
CA ALA A 26 0.38 44.55 -23.74
C ALA A 26 0.41 43.03 -24.05
N GLN A 27 1.55 42.45 -24.43
CA GLN A 27 1.64 41.02 -24.80
C GLN A 27 2.23 40.12 -23.70
N VAL A 28 2.28 40.59 -22.44
CA VAL A 28 2.61 39.70 -21.31
C VAL A 28 1.35 38.88 -20.98
N SER A 29 1.11 37.82 -21.74
CA SER A 29 0.14 36.81 -21.34
C SER A 29 0.54 36.28 -19.95
N PRO A 30 -0.33 36.38 -18.93
CA PRO A 30 -0.04 35.76 -17.67
C PRO A 30 0.15 34.26 -17.93
N ALA A 31 1.36 33.75 -17.76
CA ALA A 31 1.61 32.33 -17.74
C ALA A 31 0.75 31.76 -16.61
N HIS A 32 -0.38 31.13 -16.96
CA HIS A 32 -1.19 30.40 -15.99
C HIS A 32 -0.34 29.24 -15.50
N ALA A 33 0.37 29.45 -14.40
CA ALA A 33 0.99 28.36 -13.68
C ALA A 33 -0.13 27.37 -13.34
N LYS A 34 -0.11 26.20 -13.97
CA LYS A 34 -1.07 25.15 -13.70
C LYS A 34 -0.97 24.85 -12.19
N ASP A 35 -2.05 25.08 -11.48
CA ASP A 35 -2.09 24.87 -10.02
C ASP A 35 -1.69 23.42 -9.71
N VAL A 36 -0.51 23.24 -9.14
CA VAL A 36 0.06 21.91 -8.83
C VAL A 36 -0.58 21.40 -7.56
N ARG A 37 -1.53 20.50 -7.69
CA ARG A 37 -2.20 19.86 -6.55
C ARG A 37 -1.54 18.54 -6.23
N VAL A 38 -0.92 18.46 -5.05
CA VAL A 38 -0.29 17.24 -4.53
C VAL A 38 -1.19 16.62 -3.47
N GLY A 39 -1.43 15.33 -3.58
CA GLY A 39 -2.09 14.52 -2.56
C GLY A 39 -1.09 13.55 -1.92
N VAL A 40 -1.39 13.10 -0.72
CA VAL A 40 -0.58 12.09 -0.01
C VAL A 40 -1.49 10.97 0.46
N ILE A 41 -1.01 9.73 0.42
CA ILE A 41 -1.75 8.56 0.88
C ILE A 41 -0.85 7.59 1.65
N ASP A 42 -1.30 7.09 2.78
CA ASP A 42 -0.79 5.88 3.38
C ASP A 42 -1.55 4.69 2.78
N ILE A 43 -0.94 4.06 1.76
CA ILE A 43 -1.60 2.97 1.01
C ILE A 43 -1.85 1.76 1.91
N GLN A 44 -0.97 1.48 2.86
CA GLN A 44 -1.12 0.37 3.79
C GLN A 44 -2.27 0.61 4.76
N ALA A 45 -2.34 1.79 5.38
CA ALA A 45 -3.45 2.18 6.23
C ALA A 45 -4.78 2.21 5.45
N ALA A 46 -4.77 2.69 4.20
CA ALA A 46 -5.95 2.69 3.34
C ALA A 46 -6.47 1.27 3.08
N VAL A 47 -5.58 0.32 2.76
CA VAL A 47 -5.91 -1.10 2.53
C VAL A 47 -6.45 -1.76 3.79
N THR A 48 -5.70 -1.66 4.90
CA THR A 48 -6.07 -2.31 6.18
C THR A 48 -7.33 -1.70 6.81
N GLY A 49 -7.65 -0.45 6.47
CA GLY A 49 -8.87 0.24 6.87
C GLY A 49 -10.14 -0.25 6.16
N THR A 50 -10.02 -0.97 5.03
CA THR A 50 -11.19 -1.43 4.26
C THR A 50 -12.01 -2.50 5.01
N LYS A 51 -13.32 -2.51 4.76
CA LYS A 51 -14.21 -3.56 5.30
C LYS A 51 -13.84 -4.94 4.75
N GLU A 52 -13.46 -5.01 3.47
CA GLU A 52 -13.06 -6.26 2.82
C GLU A 52 -11.80 -6.83 3.49
N TRP A 53 -10.76 -6.03 3.72
CA TRP A 53 -9.56 -6.49 4.39
C TRP A 53 -9.84 -6.98 5.81
N LYS A 54 -10.61 -6.22 6.59
CA LYS A 54 -10.97 -6.61 7.97
C LYS A 54 -11.71 -7.95 8.02
N LYS A 55 -12.63 -8.18 7.08
CA LYS A 55 -13.38 -9.45 6.99
C LYS A 55 -12.47 -10.62 6.59
N GLU A 56 -11.69 -10.48 5.52
CA GLU A 56 -10.80 -11.52 5.02
C GLU A 56 -9.71 -11.85 6.04
N PHE A 57 -9.14 -10.83 6.68
CA PHE A 57 -8.11 -11.02 7.69
C PHE A 57 -8.65 -11.64 8.98
N ALA A 58 -9.87 -11.33 9.39
CA ALA A 58 -10.52 -12.00 10.52
C ALA A 58 -10.72 -13.51 10.24
N SER A 59 -11.17 -13.86 9.03
CA SER A 59 -11.27 -15.26 8.60
C SER A 59 -9.92 -15.96 8.57
N PHE A 60 -8.90 -15.30 7.99
CA PHE A 60 -7.53 -15.80 8.00
C PHE A 60 -7.01 -16.05 9.42
N LYS A 61 -7.16 -15.06 10.32
CA LYS A 61 -6.73 -15.18 11.73
C LYS A 61 -7.41 -16.36 12.44
N THR A 62 -8.68 -16.60 12.17
CA THR A 62 -9.41 -17.73 12.76
C THR A 62 -8.86 -19.07 12.28
N LYS A 63 -8.58 -19.21 10.97
CA LYS A 63 -7.96 -20.42 10.40
C LYS A 63 -6.54 -20.64 10.95
N PHE A 64 -5.73 -19.58 11.01
CA PHE A 64 -4.41 -19.62 11.56
C PHE A 64 -4.39 -20.09 13.04
N GLN A 65 -5.30 -19.53 13.84
CA GLN A 65 -5.40 -19.91 15.26
C GLN A 65 -5.83 -21.37 15.46
N LYS A 66 -6.77 -21.87 14.65
CA LYS A 66 -7.17 -23.28 14.69
C LYS A 66 -5.98 -24.19 14.34
N GLU A 67 -5.23 -23.85 13.28
CA GLU A 67 -4.09 -24.65 12.88
C GLU A 67 -2.97 -24.62 13.92
N LYS A 68 -2.72 -23.46 14.56
CA LYS A 68 -1.77 -23.34 15.67
C LYS A 68 -2.10 -24.30 16.81
N VAL A 69 -3.38 -24.45 17.17
CA VAL A 69 -3.84 -25.41 18.18
C VAL A 69 -3.57 -26.85 17.73
N THR A 70 -3.85 -27.17 16.45
CA THR A 70 -3.59 -28.49 15.86
C THR A 70 -2.09 -28.84 15.88
N ILE A 71 -1.24 -27.90 15.49
CA ILE A 71 0.23 -28.07 15.52
C ILE A 71 0.71 -28.30 16.95
N SER A 72 0.24 -27.50 17.92
CA SER A 72 0.59 -27.66 19.32
C SER A 72 0.17 -29.03 19.89
N ALA A 73 -1.02 -29.52 19.52
CA ALA A 73 -1.48 -30.84 19.91
C ALA A 73 -0.61 -31.97 19.33
N LYS A 74 -0.25 -31.87 18.04
CA LYS A 74 0.68 -32.82 17.37
C LYS A 74 2.06 -32.82 18.02
N GLU A 75 2.61 -31.64 18.30
CA GLU A 75 3.88 -31.49 19.01
C GLU A 75 3.86 -32.15 20.39
N LYS A 76 2.80 -31.90 21.17
CA LYS A 76 2.61 -32.53 22.49
C LYS A 76 2.56 -34.06 22.39
N ASN A 77 1.85 -34.60 21.39
CA ASN A 77 1.79 -36.04 21.15
C ASN A 77 3.17 -36.63 20.79
N LEU A 78 3.91 -35.91 19.94
CA LEU A 78 5.26 -36.31 19.56
C LEU A 78 6.21 -36.37 20.81
N LYS A 79 6.16 -35.35 21.67
CA LYS A 79 6.89 -35.31 22.93
C LYS A 79 6.53 -36.49 23.83
N LYS A 80 5.23 -36.81 23.99
CA LYS A 80 4.80 -37.98 24.76
C LYS A 80 5.31 -39.31 24.17
N MET A 81 5.37 -39.43 22.84
CA MET A 81 5.91 -40.64 22.19
C MET A 81 7.39 -40.81 22.48
N ILE A 82 8.18 -39.70 22.48
CA ILE A 82 9.60 -39.69 22.83
C ILE A 82 9.78 -40.13 24.30
N GLU A 83 9.03 -39.50 25.21
CA GLU A 83 9.09 -39.84 26.64
C GLU A 83 8.75 -41.33 26.91
N ASN A 84 7.70 -41.84 26.27
CA ASN A 84 7.29 -43.25 26.42
C ASN A 84 8.33 -44.20 25.84
N LEU A 85 8.93 -43.87 24.70
CA LEU A 85 10.02 -44.69 24.14
C LEU A 85 11.23 -44.73 25.09
N ASN A 86 11.61 -43.59 25.65
CA ASN A 86 12.72 -43.51 26.60
C ASN A 86 12.45 -44.32 27.86
N LYS A 87 11.23 -44.21 28.44
CA LYS A 87 10.85 -44.97 29.63
C LYS A 87 10.83 -46.49 29.39
N GLN A 88 10.45 -46.92 28.22
CA GLN A 88 10.34 -48.33 27.86
C GLN A 88 11.62 -48.93 27.25
N SER A 89 12.64 -48.12 26.99
CA SER A 89 13.83 -48.50 26.24
C SER A 89 14.60 -49.66 26.87
N MET A 90 14.52 -49.83 28.21
CA MET A 90 15.20 -50.91 28.95
C MET A 90 14.46 -52.26 28.96
N VAL A 91 13.14 -52.23 28.70
CA VAL A 91 12.31 -53.45 28.79
C VAL A 91 11.79 -53.92 27.42
N LEU A 92 12.04 -53.14 26.33
CA LEU A 92 11.64 -53.50 24.98
C LEU A 92 12.67 -54.46 24.35
N SER A 93 12.17 -55.42 23.55
CA SER A 93 13.07 -56.21 22.66
C SER A 93 13.73 -55.31 21.62
N PRO A 94 14.94 -55.64 21.14
CA PRO A 94 15.64 -54.87 20.12
C PRO A 94 14.76 -54.55 18.86
N GLU A 95 13.99 -55.52 18.40
CA GLU A 95 13.12 -55.40 17.24
C GLU A 95 11.95 -54.39 17.51
N LEU A 96 11.32 -54.47 18.66
CA LEU A 96 10.24 -53.56 19.06
C LEU A 96 10.74 -52.13 19.24
N LYS A 97 11.92 -51.97 19.86
CA LYS A 97 12.59 -50.69 20.02
C LYS A 97 12.83 -50.04 18.67
N LYS A 98 13.45 -50.77 17.72
CA LYS A 98 13.71 -50.32 16.35
C LYS A 98 12.45 -49.89 15.65
N LYS A 99 11.36 -50.67 15.69
CA LYS A 99 10.06 -50.34 15.07
C LYS A 99 9.47 -49.05 15.64
N LYS A 100 9.58 -48.85 16.98
CA LYS A 100 9.08 -47.60 17.62
C LYS A 100 9.92 -46.38 17.24
N GLU A 101 11.25 -46.53 17.15
CA GLU A 101 12.15 -45.47 16.70
C GLU A 101 11.89 -45.08 15.26
N GLU A 102 11.72 -46.04 14.35
CA GLU A 102 11.36 -45.79 12.95
C GLU A 102 10.00 -45.06 12.82
N SER A 103 9.00 -45.52 13.60
CA SER A 103 7.68 -44.86 13.62
C SER A 103 7.75 -43.44 14.15
N LEU A 104 8.54 -43.20 15.19
CA LEU A 104 8.77 -41.87 15.76
C LEU A 104 9.44 -40.94 14.75
N LEU A 105 10.49 -41.43 14.07
CA LEU A 105 11.22 -40.69 13.06
C LEU A 105 10.29 -40.30 11.88
N LYS A 106 9.43 -41.24 11.44
CA LYS A 106 8.43 -40.96 10.40
C LYS A 106 7.47 -39.86 10.83
N LYS A 107 6.90 -39.97 12.04
CA LYS A 107 5.98 -38.97 12.59
C LYS A 107 6.63 -37.61 12.79
N LYS A 108 7.91 -37.58 13.19
CA LYS A 108 8.67 -36.32 13.31
C LYS A 108 8.81 -35.64 11.94
N LYS A 109 9.19 -36.39 10.90
CA LYS A 109 9.30 -35.85 9.53
C LYS A 109 7.94 -35.37 8.98
N GLU A 110 6.85 -36.12 9.23
CA GLU A 110 5.51 -35.71 8.84
C GLU A 110 5.07 -34.43 9.56
N PHE A 111 5.40 -34.28 10.84
CA PHE A 111 5.13 -33.07 11.61
C PHE A 111 5.91 -31.87 11.08
N GLU A 112 7.22 -32.01 10.86
CA GLU A 112 8.08 -30.94 10.34
C GLU A 112 7.56 -30.47 8.97
N ARG A 113 7.23 -31.41 8.06
CA ARG A 113 6.65 -31.08 6.76
C ARG A 113 5.31 -30.36 6.92
N HIS A 114 4.43 -30.86 7.76
CA HIS A 114 3.13 -30.23 8.00
C HIS A 114 3.27 -28.78 8.49
N VAL A 115 4.20 -28.50 9.41
CA VAL A 115 4.47 -27.13 9.90
C VAL A 115 4.98 -26.24 8.76
N GLN A 116 5.90 -26.75 7.94
CA GLN A 116 6.43 -26.01 6.80
C GLN A 116 5.33 -25.70 5.79
N ASP A 117 4.57 -26.70 5.37
CA ASP A 117 3.47 -26.55 4.38
C ASP A 117 2.45 -25.51 4.88
N LYS A 118 2.10 -25.54 6.17
CA LYS A 118 1.16 -24.57 6.74
C LYS A 118 1.71 -23.16 6.82
N ASN A 119 2.99 -23.00 7.15
CA ASN A 119 3.63 -21.68 7.13
C ASN A 119 3.64 -21.08 5.72
N GLU A 120 3.95 -21.88 4.69
CA GLU A 120 3.92 -21.44 3.30
C GLU A 120 2.50 -21.11 2.83
N GLU A 121 1.51 -21.95 3.17
CA GLU A 121 0.10 -21.72 2.86
C GLU A 121 -0.40 -20.41 3.46
N PHE A 122 -0.09 -20.15 4.73
CA PHE A 122 -0.52 -18.93 5.41
C PHE A 122 0.18 -17.68 4.86
N ALA A 123 1.48 -17.74 4.60
CA ALA A 123 2.21 -16.63 3.99
C ALA A 123 1.66 -16.29 2.59
N LYS A 124 1.36 -17.31 1.79
CA LYS A 124 0.72 -17.14 0.48
C LYS A 124 -0.68 -16.56 0.59
N SER A 125 -1.48 -17.04 1.55
CA SER A 125 -2.85 -16.56 1.76
C SER A 125 -2.89 -15.09 2.18
N GLU A 126 -2.04 -14.68 3.13
CA GLU A 126 -1.91 -13.29 3.56
C GLU A 126 -1.54 -12.37 2.40
N LYS A 127 -0.53 -12.78 1.61
CA LYS A 127 -0.09 -12.05 0.42
C LYS A 127 -1.20 -11.92 -0.63
N LEU A 128 -1.99 -12.97 -0.85
CA LEU A 128 -3.10 -12.94 -1.80
C LEU A 128 -4.22 -11.98 -1.35
N ILE A 129 -4.60 -12.00 -0.07
CA ILE A 129 -5.59 -11.08 0.51
C ILE A 129 -5.14 -9.64 0.31
N THR A 130 -3.90 -9.34 0.72
CA THR A 130 -3.35 -7.98 0.64
C THR A 130 -3.24 -7.50 -0.81
N ASN A 131 -2.68 -8.32 -1.70
CA ASN A 131 -2.48 -7.94 -3.11
C ASN A 131 -3.80 -7.72 -3.86
N LYS A 132 -4.83 -8.51 -3.60
CA LYS A 132 -6.16 -8.34 -4.19
C LYS A 132 -6.72 -6.96 -3.86
N ILE A 133 -6.67 -6.58 -2.60
CA ILE A 133 -7.23 -5.32 -2.10
C ILE A 133 -6.37 -4.14 -2.55
N LEU A 134 -5.04 -4.30 -2.52
CA LEU A 134 -4.08 -3.30 -2.98
C LEU A 134 -4.30 -2.93 -4.47
N LYS A 135 -4.44 -3.93 -5.34
CA LYS A 135 -4.71 -3.68 -6.78
C LYS A 135 -5.98 -2.83 -6.98
N LYS A 136 -7.05 -3.14 -6.26
CA LYS A 136 -8.30 -2.36 -6.32
C LYS A 136 -8.11 -0.96 -5.73
N MET A 137 -7.37 -0.84 -4.61
CA MET A 137 -7.07 0.44 -3.98
C MET A 137 -6.28 1.37 -4.90
N VAL A 138 -5.25 0.85 -5.58
CA VAL A 138 -4.45 1.64 -6.55
C VAL A 138 -5.34 2.21 -7.67
N LYS A 139 -6.29 1.41 -8.18
CA LYS A 139 -7.25 1.90 -9.18
C LYS A 139 -8.11 3.05 -8.62
N ILE A 140 -8.61 2.89 -7.40
CA ILE A 140 -9.42 3.92 -6.73
C ILE A 140 -8.62 5.21 -6.51
N VAL A 141 -7.35 5.09 -6.13
CA VAL A 141 -6.46 6.26 -5.96
C VAL A 141 -6.26 7.00 -7.28
N LYS A 142 -6.10 6.29 -8.40
CA LYS A 142 -6.03 6.89 -9.74
C LYS A 142 -7.32 7.62 -10.07
N ASP A 143 -8.48 6.98 -9.87
CA ASP A 143 -9.80 7.59 -10.13
C ASP A 143 -10.01 8.86 -9.27
N ILE A 144 -9.54 8.87 -8.00
CA ILE A 144 -9.57 10.05 -7.15
C ILE A 144 -8.67 11.15 -7.70
N GLY A 145 -7.44 10.78 -8.13
CA GLY A 145 -6.49 11.70 -8.74
C GLY A 145 -7.08 12.43 -9.94
N GLU A 146 -7.64 11.69 -10.87
CA GLU A 146 -8.26 12.22 -12.07
C GLU A 146 -9.47 13.11 -11.76
N LYS A 147 -10.44 12.58 -10.99
CA LYS A 147 -11.68 13.29 -10.66
C LYS A 147 -11.45 14.58 -9.88
N LYS A 148 -10.46 14.59 -8.99
CA LYS A 148 -10.14 15.75 -8.14
C LYS A 148 -9.00 16.61 -8.71
N LYS A 149 -8.54 16.30 -9.93
CA LYS A 149 -7.49 17.03 -10.65
C LYS A 149 -6.19 17.18 -9.86
N PHE A 150 -5.78 16.12 -9.17
CA PHE A 150 -4.45 16.09 -8.57
C PHE A 150 -3.39 15.97 -9.66
N THR A 151 -2.29 16.71 -9.51
CA THR A 151 -1.12 16.59 -10.38
C THR A 151 -0.35 15.32 -10.09
N MET A 152 -0.25 14.97 -8.80
CA MET A 152 0.36 13.74 -8.32
C MET A 152 -0.21 13.33 -6.96
N ILE A 153 -0.15 12.02 -6.67
CA ILE A 153 -0.43 11.47 -5.34
C ILE A 153 0.78 10.65 -4.93
N LEU A 154 1.36 10.98 -3.77
CA LEU A 154 2.57 10.36 -3.23
C LEU A 154 2.23 9.43 -2.08
N GLU A 155 3.06 8.38 -1.93
CA GLU A 155 3.02 7.55 -0.71
C GLU A 155 3.52 8.36 0.49
N LYS A 156 2.81 8.29 1.62
CA LYS A 156 3.13 9.06 2.84
C LYS A 156 4.54 8.81 3.37
N LYS A 157 5.10 7.63 3.08
CA LYS A 157 6.44 7.23 3.55
C LYS A 157 7.60 7.96 2.86
N VAL A 158 7.36 8.65 1.75
CA VAL A 158 8.44 9.32 1.00
C VAL A 158 8.75 10.73 1.52
N GLY A 159 7.93 11.30 2.40
CA GLY A 159 8.13 12.63 2.95
C GLY A 159 8.22 12.63 4.47
N LEU A 160 8.91 13.65 5.02
CA LEU A 160 9.05 13.83 6.47
C LEU A 160 7.89 14.59 7.09
N TYR A 161 7.21 15.44 6.28
CA TYR A 161 6.09 16.25 6.72
C TYR A 161 5.07 16.44 5.60
N PHE A 162 3.81 16.35 5.95
CA PHE A 162 2.66 16.68 5.09
C PHE A 162 1.56 17.31 5.93
N ASP A 163 0.93 18.33 5.38
CA ASP A 163 -0.27 18.87 5.97
C ASP A 163 -1.42 17.86 5.91
N GLN A 164 -2.23 17.78 6.95
CA GLN A 164 -3.32 16.80 7.03
C GLN A 164 -4.40 17.01 5.95
N SER A 165 -4.54 18.25 5.43
CA SER A 165 -5.51 18.56 4.37
C SER A 165 -5.21 17.87 3.04
N VAL A 166 -3.95 17.48 2.78
CA VAL A 166 -3.55 16.76 1.57
C VAL A 166 -3.60 15.23 1.73
N ASP A 167 -3.93 14.71 2.94
CA ASP A 167 -4.01 13.27 3.22
C ASP A 167 -5.31 12.67 2.65
N LEU A 168 -5.17 11.79 1.67
CA LEU A 168 -6.26 11.13 0.98
C LEU A 168 -6.60 9.72 1.52
N THR A 169 -5.91 9.25 2.55
CA THR A 169 -6.02 7.89 3.10
C THR A 169 -7.46 7.55 3.46
N ALA A 170 -8.11 8.39 4.26
CA ALA A 170 -9.50 8.17 4.68
C ALA A 170 -10.49 8.28 3.51
N LEU A 171 -10.24 9.17 2.53
CA LEU A 171 -11.06 9.29 1.34
C LEU A 171 -10.98 8.04 0.47
N ALA A 172 -9.76 7.52 0.24
CA ALA A 172 -9.54 6.30 -0.54
C ALA A 172 -10.24 5.09 0.10
N THR A 173 -10.09 4.91 1.43
CA THR A 173 -10.76 3.84 2.17
C THR A 173 -12.28 3.94 2.08
N ARG A 174 -12.86 5.13 2.24
CA ARG A 174 -14.31 5.34 2.12
C ARG A 174 -14.79 5.06 0.70
N THR A 175 -14.06 5.51 -0.32
CA THR A 175 -14.39 5.26 -1.72
C THR A 175 -14.34 3.78 -2.03
N TYR A 176 -13.30 3.07 -1.58
CA TYR A 176 -13.20 1.62 -1.69
C TYR A 176 -14.42 0.90 -1.12
N ASN A 177 -14.83 1.28 0.09
CA ASN A 177 -15.95 0.63 0.78
C ASN A 177 -17.33 0.90 0.14
N LYS A 178 -17.44 1.92 -0.73
CA LYS A 178 -18.65 2.23 -1.51
C LYS A 178 -18.68 1.51 -2.87
N THR A 179 -17.53 1.10 -3.38
CA THR A 179 -17.43 0.39 -4.67
C THR A 179 -17.67 -1.10 -4.44
N LYS A 180 -18.83 -1.61 -4.83
CA LYS A 180 -19.16 -3.06 -4.83
C LYS A 180 -18.42 -3.78 -5.94
#